data_92850cd3e793d7a6f605e15b09a8b5d6
#
_entry.id   92850cd3e793d7a6f605e15b09a8b5d6
#
_cell.length_a   1.000
_cell.length_b   1.000
_cell.length_c   1.000
_cell.angle_alpha   90.00
_cell.angle_beta   90.00
_cell.angle_gamma   90.00
#
_symmetry.space_group_name_H-M   'P 1'
#
loop_
_entity.id
_entity.type
_entity.pdbx_description
1 polymer ?
#
loop_
_entity_poly.entity_id
_entity_poly.type
_entity_poly.pdbx_seq_one_letter_code
_entity_poly.pdbx_strand_id
1 'polypeptide(L)'
;MIIAAHAGTGKTYFSKNVYDSVDFVCMPYKYYLPDGFVAGEEDESIKADLDLIMREEWPDNYCKAVINVYNEHKYVIIPPIGSVLEALRDEEIPYILCYPERSAKFEYESRYRKRGNSESFLSVFIDHWDLFLEEMESDPGDNHVVLKKGEYLLDHLSYFDKVISEKESIMSLEIDEDILTGFNCIYAKTGYTFQTFARRELIKVAKNGECEWPVILNMHEPEKGKES
;
A
#
# COMPACT_ATOMS: atom_id res chain seq x y z
N MET A 1 3.64 2.57 4.86
CA MET A 1 4.48 1.95 3.79
C MET A 1 3.63 0.99 2.99
N ILE A 2 3.59 1.11 1.66
CA ILE A 2 2.94 0.11 0.81
C ILE A 2 3.96 -0.96 0.40
N ILE A 3 3.58 -2.23 0.53
CA ILE A 3 4.32 -3.39 0.07
C ILE A 3 3.46 -4.13 -0.95
N ALA A 4 3.77 -3.98 -2.23
CA ALA A 4 3.10 -4.69 -3.31
C ALA A 4 3.79 -6.05 -3.49
N ALA A 5 3.11 -7.14 -3.16
CA ALA A 5 3.75 -8.43 -3.03
C ALA A 5 3.05 -9.55 -3.81
N HIS A 6 3.84 -10.34 -4.55
CA HIS A 6 3.37 -11.46 -5.35
C HIS A 6 2.60 -12.50 -4.50
N ALA A 7 1.77 -13.30 -5.15
CA ALA A 7 1.08 -14.41 -4.49
C ALA A 7 2.09 -15.39 -3.86
N GLY A 8 1.78 -15.95 -2.69
CA GLY A 8 2.66 -16.93 -2.03
C GLY A 8 3.87 -16.37 -1.27
N THR A 9 4.04 -15.05 -1.21
CA THR A 9 5.13 -14.37 -0.48
C THR A 9 4.90 -14.26 1.03
N GLY A 10 3.75 -14.69 1.55
CA GLY A 10 3.45 -14.66 2.98
C GLY A 10 2.76 -13.39 3.47
N LYS A 11 2.01 -12.67 2.61
CA LYS A 11 1.27 -11.44 2.96
C LYS A 11 0.43 -11.58 4.21
N THR A 12 -0.47 -12.55 4.24
CA THR A 12 -1.37 -12.80 5.37
C THR A 12 -0.61 -13.20 6.64
N TYR A 13 0.50 -13.95 6.51
CA TYR A 13 1.33 -14.27 7.66
C TYR A 13 2.03 -13.02 8.20
N PHE A 14 2.55 -12.17 7.33
CA PHE A 14 3.15 -10.89 7.71
C PHE A 14 2.15 -10.04 8.48
N SER A 15 0.95 -9.82 7.93
CA SER A 15 -0.06 -8.95 8.58
C SER A 15 -0.56 -9.48 9.93
N LYS A 16 -0.51 -10.80 10.16
CA LYS A 16 -0.88 -11.39 11.47
C LYS A 16 0.23 -11.31 12.52
N ASN A 17 1.49 -11.12 12.12
CA ASN A 17 2.65 -11.18 13.02
C ASN A 17 3.40 -9.86 13.17
N VAL A 18 3.11 -8.86 12.33
CA VAL A 18 3.72 -7.54 12.40
C VAL A 18 2.69 -6.53 12.87
N TYR A 19 3.05 -5.77 13.92
CA TYR A 19 2.18 -4.75 14.47
C TYR A 19 1.88 -3.65 13.44
N ASP A 20 0.65 -3.16 13.45
CA ASP A 20 0.17 -2.09 12.57
C ASP A 20 0.37 -2.39 11.08
N SER A 21 0.02 -3.62 10.70
CA SER A 21 0.07 -4.09 9.32
C SER A 21 -1.27 -4.69 8.87
N VAL A 22 -1.61 -4.50 7.61
CA VAL A 22 -2.85 -5.01 7.00
C VAL A 22 -2.56 -5.70 5.67
N ASP A 23 -3.09 -6.91 5.46
CA ASP A 23 -3.17 -7.57 4.15
C ASP A 23 -4.43 -7.07 3.44
N PHE A 24 -4.26 -6.03 2.62
CA PHE A 24 -5.36 -5.33 1.98
C PHE A 24 -5.72 -6.00 0.66
N VAL A 25 -6.63 -6.96 0.74
CA VAL A 25 -7.03 -7.81 -0.40
C VAL A 25 -7.91 -7.07 -1.39
N CYS A 26 -7.71 -7.31 -2.70
CA CYS A 26 -8.44 -6.63 -3.77
C CYS A 26 -9.82 -7.25 -4.07
N MET A 27 -10.10 -8.48 -3.65
CA MET A 27 -11.31 -9.23 -4.03
C MET A 27 -12.62 -8.48 -3.79
N PRO A 28 -12.88 -7.85 -2.62
CA PRO A 28 -14.12 -7.11 -2.36
C PRO A 28 -14.31 -5.88 -3.24
N TYR A 29 -13.22 -5.35 -3.76
CA TYR A 29 -13.22 -4.19 -4.67
C TYR A 29 -13.34 -4.60 -6.13
N LYS A 30 -12.83 -5.79 -6.46
CA LYS A 30 -12.82 -6.30 -7.83
C LYS A 30 -14.13 -6.94 -8.22
N TYR A 31 -14.79 -7.65 -7.30
CA TYR A 31 -15.99 -8.44 -7.59
C TYR A 31 -17.15 -8.12 -6.64
N TYR A 32 -18.37 -8.34 -7.12
CA TYR A 32 -19.52 -8.49 -6.25
C TYR A 32 -19.44 -9.86 -5.58
N LEU A 33 -19.25 -9.88 -4.28
CA LEU A 33 -19.10 -11.11 -3.51
C LEU A 33 -20.46 -11.56 -2.96
N PRO A 34 -20.74 -12.88 -2.89
CA PRO A 34 -21.93 -13.40 -2.24
C PRO A 34 -22.02 -13.01 -0.76
N ASP A 35 -23.24 -12.95 -0.21
CA ASP A 35 -23.45 -12.67 1.19
C ASP A 35 -22.74 -13.70 2.08
N GLY A 36 -22.02 -13.21 3.10
CA GLY A 36 -21.25 -14.06 4.01
C GLY A 36 -19.87 -14.49 3.49
N PHE A 37 -19.49 -14.10 2.28
CA PHE A 37 -18.16 -14.36 1.76
C PHE A 37 -17.12 -13.44 2.41
N VAL A 38 -16.11 -14.01 3.06
CA VAL A 38 -14.98 -13.26 3.67
C VAL A 38 -13.71 -13.49 2.88
N ALA A 39 -13.29 -12.47 2.12
CA ALA A 39 -12.10 -12.55 1.29
C ALA A 39 -10.85 -12.82 2.15
N GLY A 40 -10.10 -13.85 1.79
CA GLY A 40 -8.85 -14.24 2.44
C GLY A 40 -8.97 -15.36 3.48
N GLU A 41 -10.20 -15.72 3.90
CA GLU A 41 -10.46 -16.80 4.87
C GLU A 41 -10.93 -18.10 4.22
N GLU A 42 -11.52 -18.00 3.01
CA GLU A 42 -12.05 -19.17 2.33
C GLU A 42 -11.00 -19.88 1.47
N ASP A 43 -11.28 -21.17 1.28
CA ASP A 43 -10.56 -22.03 0.38
C ASP A 43 -10.60 -21.45 -1.07
N GLU A 44 -9.46 -21.33 -1.68
CA GLU A 44 -9.31 -20.85 -3.07
C GLU A 44 -10.08 -21.72 -4.08
N SER A 45 -10.37 -22.98 -3.74
CA SER A 45 -11.19 -23.88 -4.57
C SER A 45 -12.63 -23.37 -4.68
N ILE A 46 -13.18 -22.76 -3.64
CA ILE A 46 -14.53 -22.21 -3.64
C ILE A 46 -14.63 -21.01 -4.59
N LYS A 47 -13.54 -20.22 -4.68
CA LYS A 47 -13.50 -19.03 -5.54
C LYS A 47 -13.53 -19.37 -7.03
N ALA A 48 -12.96 -20.53 -7.42
CA ALA A 48 -12.90 -20.98 -8.81
C ALA A 48 -14.27 -21.37 -9.37
N ASP A 49 -15.21 -21.76 -8.50
CA ASP A 49 -16.54 -22.22 -8.87
C ASP A 49 -17.61 -21.09 -8.85
N LEU A 50 -17.20 -19.86 -8.48
CA LEU A 50 -18.10 -18.71 -8.44
C LEU A 50 -18.01 -17.91 -9.74
N ASP A 51 -19.16 -17.73 -10.39
CA ASP A 51 -19.33 -16.74 -11.48
C ASP A 51 -19.30 -15.32 -10.90
N LEU A 52 -18.10 -14.84 -10.57
CA LEU A 52 -17.92 -13.53 -9.97
C LEU A 52 -18.07 -12.43 -11.00
N ILE A 53 -19.03 -11.53 -10.78
CA ILE A 53 -19.24 -10.36 -11.61
C ILE A 53 -18.26 -9.25 -11.20
N MET A 54 -17.45 -8.77 -12.14
CA MET A 54 -16.52 -7.68 -11.90
C MET A 54 -17.29 -6.36 -11.71
N ARG A 55 -16.83 -5.57 -10.74
CA ARG A 55 -17.38 -4.22 -10.50
C ARG A 55 -16.96 -3.27 -11.60
N GLU A 56 -17.88 -2.39 -12.00
CA GLU A 56 -17.60 -1.36 -13.02
C GLU A 56 -16.56 -0.36 -12.55
N GLU A 57 -16.48 -0.11 -11.22
CA GLU A 57 -15.55 0.85 -10.63
C GLU A 57 -14.11 0.29 -10.46
N TRP A 58 -13.88 -0.97 -10.80
CA TRP A 58 -12.56 -1.58 -10.76
C TRP A 58 -11.68 -1.05 -11.91
N PRO A 59 -10.39 -0.68 -11.68
CA PRO A 59 -9.63 -0.76 -10.41
C PRO A 59 -9.69 0.52 -9.54
N ASP A 60 -10.37 1.59 -9.97
CA ASP A 60 -10.35 2.92 -9.34
C ASP A 60 -10.83 2.90 -7.89
N ASN A 61 -11.85 2.10 -7.59
CA ASN A 61 -12.35 1.93 -6.23
C ASN A 61 -11.29 1.36 -5.29
N TYR A 62 -10.49 0.41 -5.76
CA TYR A 62 -9.40 -0.20 -4.98
C TYR A 62 -8.22 0.76 -4.83
N CYS A 63 -7.82 1.47 -5.89
CA CYS A 63 -6.77 2.49 -5.82
C CYS A 63 -7.07 3.54 -4.74
N LYS A 64 -8.29 4.09 -4.74
CA LYS A 64 -8.74 5.05 -3.72
C LYS A 64 -8.70 4.45 -2.31
N ALA A 65 -9.15 3.20 -2.15
CA ALA A 65 -9.15 2.53 -0.87
C ALA A 65 -7.73 2.25 -0.35
N VAL A 66 -6.79 1.85 -1.22
CA VAL A 66 -5.36 1.68 -0.87
C VAL A 66 -4.75 2.98 -0.37
N ILE A 67 -5.02 4.10 -1.06
CA ILE A 67 -4.52 5.42 -0.66
C ILE A 67 -5.05 5.82 0.73
N ASN A 68 -6.32 5.56 1.01
CA ASN A 68 -6.90 5.84 2.32
C ASN A 68 -6.25 4.98 3.43
N VAL A 69 -6.18 3.67 3.23
CA VAL A 69 -5.61 2.72 4.20
C VAL A 69 -4.11 2.95 4.43
N TYR A 70 -3.39 3.43 3.41
CA TYR A 70 -1.98 3.80 3.53
C TYR A 70 -1.70 4.84 4.64
N ASN A 71 -2.64 5.73 4.90
CA ASN A 71 -2.52 6.75 5.94
C ASN A 71 -2.87 6.24 7.34
N GLU A 72 -3.49 5.06 7.44
CA GLU A 72 -3.98 4.49 8.69
C GLU A 72 -3.03 3.46 9.30
N HIS A 73 -2.17 2.84 8.47
CA HIS A 73 -1.31 1.73 8.89
C HIS A 73 0.16 1.93 8.54
N LYS A 74 1.04 1.42 9.41
CA LYS A 74 2.48 1.41 9.16
C LYS A 74 2.82 0.61 7.91
N TYR A 75 2.20 -0.58 7.75
CA TYR A 75 2.39 -1.45 6.59
C TYR A 75 1.05 -1.80 5.94
N VAL A 76 0.91 -1.49 4.67
CA VAL A 76 -0.23 -1.90 3.83
C VAL A 76 0.29 -2.84 2.76
N ILE A 77 -0.09 -4.12 2.86
CA ILE A 77 0.35 -5.14 1.92
C ILE A 77 -0.75 -5.33 0.86
N ILE A 78 -0.38 -5.21 -0.41
CA ILE A 78 -1.31 -5.30 -1.55
C ILE A 78 -0.82 -6.33 -2.58
N PRO A 79 -1.70 -6.87 -3.45
CA PRO A 79 -1.25 -7.57 -4.65
C PRO A 79 -0.60 -6.58 -5.64
N PRO A 80 0.41 -7.02 -6.43
CA PRO A 80 1.10 -6.17 -7.40
C PRO A 80 0.28 -6.06 -8.69
N ILE A 81 -0.73 -5.19 -8.69
CA ILE A 81 -1.62 -4.95 -9.83
C ILE A 81 -1.11 -3.72 -10.58
N GLY A 82 -0.77 -3.86 -11.85
CA GLY A 82 -0.12 -2.82 -12.65
C GLY A 82 -0.86 -1.47 -12.62
N SER A 83 -2.19 -1.46 -12.81
CA SER A 83 -3.00 -0.23 -12.73
C SER A 83 -3.01 0.42 -11.34
N VAL A 84 -2.88 -0.37 -10.27
CA VAL A 84 -2.75 0.16 -8.91
C VAL A 84 -1.39 0.76 -8.68
N LEU A 85 -0.32 0.08 -9.13
CA LEU A 85 1.05 0.60 -9.04
C LEU A 85 1.21 1.90 -9.85
N GLU A 86 0.59 1.98 -11.03
CA GLU A 86 0.54 3.21 -11.84
C GLU A 86 -0.14 4.34 -11.07
N ALA A 87 -1.34 4.11 -10.53
CA ALA A 87 -2.05 5.11 -9.73
C ALA A 87 -1.25 5.57 -8.49
N LEU A 88 -0.52 4.67 -7.84
CA LEU A 88 0.37 5.02 -6.73
C LEU A 88 1.53 5.93 -7.19
N ARG A 89 2.09 5.67 -8.37
CA ARG A 89 3.14 6.54 -8.96
C ARG A 89 2.60 7.91 -9.34
N ASP A 90 1.41 7.97 -9.93
CA ASP A 90 0.76 9.24 -10.30
C ASP A 90 0.47 10.12 -9.08
N GLU A 91 0.13 9.49 -7.95
CA GLU A 91 -0.07 10.17 -6.66
C GLU A 91 1.24 10.32 -5.86
N GLU A 92 2.38 9.94 -6.44
CA GLU A 92 3.72 9.98 -5.79
C GLU A 92 3.77 9.22 -4.46
N ILE A 93 2.95 8.19 -4.32
CA ILE A 93 2.94 7.30 -3.15
C ILE A 93 3.98 6.20 -3.35
N PRO A 94 5.05 6.16 -2.54
CA PRO A 94 6.09 5.16 -2.69
C PRO A 94 5.62 3.78 -2.24
N TYR A 95 6.06 2.77 -2.96
CA TYR A 95 5.83 1.38 -2.60
C TYR A 95 7.14 0.57 -2.74
N ILE A 96 7.14 -0.60 -2.12
CA ILE A 96 8.17 -1.63 -2.33
C ILE A 96 7.51 -2.77 -3.09
N LEU A 97 8.08 -3.16 -4.22
CA LEU A 97 7.61 -4.29 -5.02
C LEU A 97 8.38 -5.56 -4.62
N CYS A 98 7.66 -6.56 -4.10
CA CYS A 98 8.23 -7.80 -3.59
C CYS A 98 7.79 -8.98 -4.45
N TYR A 99 8.75 -9.71 -5.04
CA TYR A 99 8.47 -10.85 -5.90
C TYR A 99 9.57 -11.92 -5.78
N PRO A 100 9.27 -13.18 -6.12
CA PRO A 100 10.25 -14.25 -6.05
C PRO A 100 11.31 -14.16 -7.15
N GLU A 101 12.49 -14.70 -6.90
CA GLU A 101 13.45 -14.96 -7.96
C GLU A 101 12.91 -16.00 -8.96
N ARG A 102 13.30 -15.90 -10.23
CA ARG A 102 12.82 -16.79 -11.31
C ARG A 102 13.03 -18.27 -11.00
N SER A 103 14.13 -18.61 -10.35
CA SER A 103 14.49 -19.97 -9.98
C SER A 103 13.58 -20.61 -8.91
N ALA A 104 12.73 -19.81 -8.24
CA ALA A 104 11.82 -20.29 -7.20
C ALA A 104 10.50 -20.90 -7.72
N LYS A 105 10.27 -20.97 -9.04
CA LYS A 105 9.02 -21.44 -9.65
C LYS A 105 8.45 -22.72 -9.03
N PHE A 106 9.25 -23.78 -8.92
CA PHE A 106 8.81 -25.06 -8.35
C PHE A 106 8.46 -24.97 -6.86
N GLU A 107 9.17 -24.12 -6.13
CA GLU A 107 8.85 -23.87 -4.72
C GLU A 107 7.50 -23.19 -4.58
N TYR A 108 7.22 -22.16 -5.40
CA TYR A 108 5.94 -21.45 -5.39
C TYR A 108 4.78 -22.33 -5.84
N GLU A 109 4.98 -23.19 -6.84
CA GLU A 109 4.00 -24.22 -7.20
C GLU A 109 3.69 -25.12 -5.99
N SER A 110 4.73 -25.57 -5.27
CA SER A 110 4.54 -26.37 -4.06
C SER A 110 3.81 -25.60 -2.95
N ARG A 111 4.11 -24.30 -2.76
CA ARG A 111 3.40 -23.43 -1.80
C ARG A 111 1.92 -23.32 -2.14
N TYR A 112 1.59 -23.10 -3.42
CA TYR A 112 0.21 -23.00 -3.90
C TYR A 112 -0.58 -24.29 -3.72
N ARG A 113 -0.01 -25.44 -4.10
CA ARG A 113 -0.62 -26.76 -3.90
C ARG A 113 -0.86 -27.08 -2.43
N LYS A 114 0.10 -26.76 -1.55
CA LYS A 114 -0.05 -26.94 -0.09
C LYS A 114 -1.13 -26.06 0.53
N ARG A 115 -1.39 -24.89 -0.06
CA ARG A 115 -2.49 -24.00 0.35
C ARG A 115 -3.86 -24.46 -0.13
N GLY A 116 -3.95 -25.47 -0.99
CA GLY A 116 -5.20 -25.90 -1.61
C GLY A 116 -5.67 -25.02 -2.77
N ASN A 117 -4.78 -24.23 -3.40
CA ASN A 117 -5.15 -23.44 -4.56
C ASN A 117 -5.60 -24.33 -5.72
N SER A 118 -6.62 -23.87 -6.47
CA SER A 118 -7.19 -24.59 -7.61
C SER A 118 -6.21 -24.75 -8.78
N GLU A 119 -6.46 -25.70 -9.66
CA GLU A 119 -5.66 -25.87 -10.89
C GLU A 119 -5.77 -24.61 -11.79
N SER A 120 -6.91 -23.91 -11.80
CA SER A 120 -7.04 -22.64 -12.53
C SER A 120 -6.13 -21.55 -11.95
N PHE A 121 -5.98 -21.49 -10.62
CA PHE A 121 -5.01 -20.59 -9.99
C PHE A 121 -3.58 -20.94 -10.38
N LEU A 122 -3.23 -22.23 -10.35
CA LEU A 122 -1.90 -22.73 -10.74
C LEU A 122 -1.60 -22.40 -12.21
N SER A 123 -2.57 -22.62 -13.11
CA SER A 123 -2.43 -22.25 -14.51
C SER A 123 -2.12 -20.76 -14.68
N VAL A 124 -2.82 -19.89 -13.97
CA VAL A 124 -2.53 -18.44 -14.03
C VAL A 124 -1.13 -18.13 -13.52
N PHE A 125 -0.78 -18.56 -12.31
CA PHE A 125 0.43 -18.09 -11.65
C PHE A 125 1.70 -18.87 -12.00
N ILE A 126 1.59 -20.14 -12.44
CA ILE A 126 2.73 -20.98 -12.76
C ILE A 126 2.98 -21.02 -14.27
N ASP A 127 1.93 -21.12 -15.10
CA ASP A 127 2.13 -21.13 -16.56
C ASP A 127 2.60 -19.76 -17.07
N HIS A 128 2.13 -18.67 -16.44
CA HIS A 128 2.55 -17.30 -16.76
C HIS A 128 3.65 -16.76 -15.82
N TRP A 129 4.37 -17.63 -15.11
CA TRP A 129 5.40 -17.26 -14.13
C TRP A 129 6.41 -16.26 -14.65
N ASP A 130 7.01 -16.53 -15.81
CA ASP A 130 8.04 -15.69 -16.39
C ASP A 130 7.47 -14.33 -16.83
N LEU A 131 6.23 -14.30 -17.35
CA LEU A 131 5.56 -13.07 -17.76
C LEU A 131 5.29 -12.17 -16.55
N PHE A 132 4.73 -12.71 -15.46
CA PHE A 132 4.50 -11.91 -14.25
C PHE A 132 5.80 -11.38 -13.65
N LEU A 133 6.88 -12.16 -13.67
CA LEU A 133 8.15 -11.69 -13.17
C LEU A 133 8.75 -10.61 -14.08
N GLU A 134 8.63 -10.73 -15.39
CA GLU A 134 9.07 -9.72 -16.33
C GLU A 134 8.33 -8.39 -16.13
N GLU A 135 7.01 -8.44 -15.92
CA GLU A 135 6.21 -7.25 -15.59
C GLU A 135 6.70 -6.59 -14.28
N MET A 136 6.96 -7.38 -13.24
CA MET A 136 7.43 -6.85 -11.96
C MET A 136 8.88 -6.34 -12.01
N GLU A 137 9.77 -7.02 -12.74
CA GLU A 137 11.15 -6.60 -12.95
C GLU A 137 11.25 -5.31 -13.77
N SER A 138 10.30 -5.09 -14.69
CA SER A 138 10.23 -3.88 -15.53
C SER A 138 9.46 -2.72 -14.90
N ASP A 139 8.87 -2.92 -13.72
CA ASP A 139 8.18 -1.85 -13.02
C ASP A 139 9.14 -0.68 -12.71
N PRO A 140 8.78 0.58 -13.03
CA PRO A 140 9.67 1.73 -12.84
C PRO A 140 9.77 2.21 -11.39
N GLY A 141 9.16 1.52 -10.42
CA GLY A 141 9.28 1.84 -9.00
C GLY A 141 10.71 1.69 -8.49
N ASP A 142 11.12 2.54 -7.55
CA ASP A 142 12.50 2.63 -7.08
C ASP A 142 12.96 1.47 -6.18
N ASN A 143 12.03 0.74 -5.58
CA ASN A 143 12.34 -0.24 -4.54
C ASN A 143 11.80 -1.63 -4.89
N HIS A 144 12.69 -2.51 -5.28
CA HIS A 144 12.40 -3.91 -5.54
C HIS A 144 13.07 -4.81 -4.50
N VAL A 145 12.34 -5.79 -3.98
CA VAL A 145 12.85 -6.86 -3.13
C VAL A 145 12.60 -8.19 -3.81
N VAL A 146 13.68 -8.83 -4.26
CA VAL A 146 13.63 -10.16 -4.86
C VAL A 146 13.81 -11.22 -3.77
N LEU A 147 12.74 -11.97 -3.51
CA LEU A 147 12.72 -13.04 -2.52
C LEU A 147 13.42 -14.28 -3.05
N LYS A 148 14.44 -14.75 -2.35
CA LYS A 148 15.14 -15.99 -2.67
C LYS A 148 14.30 -17.20 -2.30
N LYS A 149 14.74 -18.37 -2.72
CA LYS A 149 14.13 -19.65 -2.29
C LYS A 149 14.12 -19.74 -0.76
N GLY A 150 12.98 -20.12 -0.21
CA GLY A 150 12.78 -20.23 1.23
C GLY A 150 12.39 -18.93 1.92
N GLU A 151 12.57 -17.77 1.30
CA GLU A 151 12.26 -16.48 1.89
C GLU A 151 10.78 -16.09 1.79
N TYR A 152 10.35 -15.29 2.74
CA TYR A 152 9.03 -14.66 2.83
C TYR A 152 9.18 -13.17 3.17
N LEU A 153 8.10 -12.40 3.05
CA LEU A 153 8.09 -10.97 3.39
C LEU A 153 8.63 -10.68 4.80
N LEU A 154 8.31 -11.54 5.77
CA LEU A 154 8.72 -11.34 7.16
C LEU A 154 10.25 -11.36 7.33
N ASP A 155 10.97 -12.09 6.50
CA ASP A 155 12.44 -12.16 6.54
C ASP A 155 13.09 -10.81 6.16
N HIS A 156 12.33 -9.93 5.50
CA HIS A 156 12.77 -8.61 5.08
C HIS A 156 12.23 -7.45 5.95
N LEU A 157 11.61 -7.74 7.11
CA LEU A 157 11.02 -6.72 7.98
C LEU A 157 12.02 -5.63 8.36
N SER A 158 13.26 -6.00 8.70
CA SER A 158 14.32 -5.03 9.05
C SER A 158 14.66 -4.07 7.91
N TYR A 159 14.58 -4.53 6.66
CA TYR A 159 14.75 -3.69 5.49
C TYR A 159 13.57 -2.72 5.35
N PHE A 160 12.34 -3.19 5.52
CA PHE A 160 11.15 -2.34 5.47
C PHE A 160 11.16 -1.26 6.55
N ASP A 161 11.54 -1.63 7.80
CA ASP A 161 11.70 -0.67 8.88
C ASP A 161 12.76 0.39 8.57
N LYS A 162 13.88 -0.02 8.00
CA LYS A 162 14.95 0.89 7.59
C LYS A 162 14.47 1.90 6.56
N VAL A 163 13.75 1.45 5.51
CA VAL A 163 13.21 2.35 4.46
C VAL A 163 12.22 3.36 5.06
N ILE A 164 11.40 2.96 6.04
CA ILE A 164 10.50 3.88 6.75
C ILE A 164 11.33 4.93 7.52
N SER A 165 12.29 4.48 8.33
CA SER A 165 13.11 5.37 9.17
C SER A 165 13.93 6.37 8.35
N GLU A 166 14.45 5.96 7.20
CA GLU A 166 15.17 6.86 6.30
C GLU A 166 14.26 7.94 5.73
N LYS A 167 12.99 7.60 5.42
CA LYS A 167 11.99 8.59 4.97
C LYS A 167 11.54 9.52 6.09
N GLU A 168 11.34 8.99 7.29
CA GLU A 168 10.96 9.79 8.46
C GLU A 168 12.07 10.76 8.86
N SER A 169 13.34 10.37 8.77
CA SER A 169 14.48 11.24 9.10
C SER A 169 14.64 12.40 8.11
N ILE A 170 14.23 12.23 6.85
CA ILE A 170 14.20 13.34 5.88
C ILE A 170 13.05 14.31 6.19
N MET A 171 11.99 13.85 6.85
CA MET A 171 10.80 14.61 7.21
C MET A 171 10.80 15.12 8.68
N SER A 172 11.88 14.96 9.43
CA SER A 172 11.99 15.55 10.77
C SER A 172 12.19 17.07 10.66
N LEU A 173 11.10 17.77 10.39
CA LEU A 173 11.00 19.21 10.60
C LEU A 173 10.78 19.43 12.10
N GLU A 174 11.61 20.24 12.76
CA GLU A 174 11.27 20.81 14.05
C GLU A 174 10.06 21.74 13.84
N ILE A 175 8.89 21.27 14.24
CA ILE A 175 7.65 22.02 14.09
C ILE A 175 7.31 22.61 15.44
N ASP A 176 7.09 23.92 15.45
CA ASP A 176 6.62 24.63 16.61
C ASP A 176 5.29 24.04 17.13
N GLU A 177 5.16 23.93 18.45
CA GLU A 177 4.01 23.30 19.13
C GLU A 177 2.69 24.00 18.79
N ASP A 178 2.72 25.30 18.54
CA ASP A 178 1.56 26.09 18.10
C ASP A 178 1.09 25.70 16.69
N ILE A 179 2.00 25.40 15.79
CA ILE A 179 1.70 24.90 14.44
C ILE A 179 1.08 23.51 14.53
N LEU A 180 1.65 22.63 15.36
CA LEU A 180 1.12 21.28 15.57
C LEU A 180 -0.31 21.31 16.13
N THR A 181 -0.59 22.22 17.04
CA THR A 181 -1.93 22.42 17.61
C THR A 181 -2.93 22.90 16.57
N GLY A 182 -2.54 23.82 15.69
CA GLY A 182 -3.35 24.28 14.56
C GLY A 182 -3.71 23.13 13.60
N PHE A 183 -2.75 22.25 13.30
CA PHE A 183 -2.98 21.09 12.45
C PHE A 183 -3.89 20.04 13.07
N ASN A 184 -3.82 19.82 14.38
CA ASN A 184 -4.74 18.92 15.08
C ASN A 184 -6.20 19.40 14.97
N CYS A 185 -6.43 20.73 14.95
CA CYS A 185 -7.75 21.29 14.70
C CYS A 185 -8.23 21.08 13.26
N ILE A 186 -7.32 21.11 12.27
CA ILE A 186 -7.62 20.85 10.87
C ILE A 186 -7.90 19.36 10.66
N TYR A 187 -7.10 18.49 11.27
CA TYR A 187 -7.31 17.05 11.25
C TYR A 187 -8.69 16.64 11.77
N ALA A 188 -9.09 17.20 12.91
CA ALA A 188 -10.41 16.93 13.49
C ALA A 188 -11.58 17.31 12.56
N LYS A 189 -11.37 18.25 11.64
CA LYS A 189 -12.40 18.71 10.67
C LYS A 189 -12.33 18.01 9.32
N THR A 190 -11.15 17.58 8.88
CA THR A 190 -10.91 17.13 7.51
C THR A 190 -10.48 15.67 7.40
N GLY A 191 -10.05 15.04 8.51
CA GLY A 191 -9.47 13.69 8.52
C GLY A 191 -8.05 13.59 7.93
N TYR A 192 -7.44 14.71 7.51
CA TYR A 192 -6.06 14.70 7.00
C TYR A 192 -5.06 14.79 8.14
N THR A 193 -4.12 13.85 8.23
CA THR A 193 -3.00 13.94 9.18
C THR A 193 -2.04 15.05 8.77
N PHE A 194 -1.33 15.61 9.75
CA PHE A 194 -0.24 16.56 9.49
C PHE A 194 0.78 16.03 8.49
N GLN A 195 1.17 14.78 8.61
CA GLN A 195 2.13 14.13 7.71
C GLN A 195 1.65 14.09 6.26
N THR A 196 0.38 13.75 6.03
CA THR A 196 -0.23 13.74 4.69
C THR A 196 -0.25 15.15 4.11
N PHE A 197 -0.61 16.14 4.90
CA PHE A 197 -0.63 17.53 4.46
C PHE A 197 0.78 18.06 4.17
N ALA A 198 1.70 17.91 5.12
CA ALA A 198 3.08 18.39 4.97
C ALA A 198 3.77 17.75 3.75
N ARG A 199 3.56 16.46 3.53
CA ARG A 199 4.07 15.75 2.36
C ARG A 199 3.52 16.32 1.06
N ARG A 200 2.20 16.53 0.99
CA ARG A 200 1.53 17.08 -0.20
C ARG A 200 2.03 18.48 -0.53
N GLU A 201 2.21 19.33 0.48
CA GLU A 201 2.72 20.69 0.29
C GLU A 201 4.20 20.72 -0.07
N LEU A 202 5.03 19.86 0.53
CA LEU A 202 6.44 19.72 0.15
C LEU A 202 6.62 19.27 -1.31
N ILE A 203 5.75 18.37 -1.79
CA ILE A 203 5.72 17.94 -3.19
C ILE A 203 5.35 19.09 -4.11
N LYS A 204 4.34 19.90 -3.76
CA LYS A 204 3.97 21.10 -4.53
C LYS A 204 5.13 22.09 -4.61
N VAL A 205 5.82 22.34 -3.48
CA VAL A 205 7.00 23.20 -3.44
C VAL A 205 8.12 22.68 -4.34
N ALA A 206 8.38 21.37 -4.28
CA ALA A 206 9.41 20.75 -5.11
C ALA A 206 9.08 20.83 -6.61
N LYS A 207 7.80 20.70 -7.00
CA LYS A 207 7.38 20.75 -8.41
C LYS A 207 7.21 22.15 -8.96
N ASN A 208 6.65 23.07 -8.19
CA ASN A 208 6.16 24.37 -8.69
C ASN A 208 6.92 25.55 -8.12
N GLY A 209 7.76 25.36 -7.10
CA GLY A 209 8.43 26.43 -6.38
C GLY A 209 7.47 27.31 -5.55
N GLU A 210 6.21 26.92 -5.43
CA GLU A 210 5.17 27.64 -4.71
C GLU A 210 4.74 26.90 -3.46
N CYS A 211 4.60 27.62 -2.34
CA CYS A 211 4.12 27.11 -1.07
C CYS A 211 2.91 27.91 -0.63
N GLU A 212 1.80 27.24 -0.31
CA GLU A 212 0.59 27.86 0.25
C GLU A 212 0.69 28.12 1.77
N TRP A 213 1.85 27.90 2.38
CA TRP A 213 2.09 28.13 3.81
C TRP A 213 1.62 29.49 4.35
N PRO A 214 1.83 30.61 3.64
CA PRO A 214 1.43 31.92 4.14
C PRO A 214 -0.07 32.05 4.40
N VAL A 215 -0.88 31.31 3.66
CA VAL A 215 -2.35 31.35 3.81
C VAL A 215 -2.82 30.66 5.08
N ILE A 216 -2.11 29.62 5.52
CA ILE A 216 -2.46 28.86 6.72
C ILE A 216 -1.98 29.58 7.99
N LEU A 217 -0.80 30.20 7.96
CA LEU A 217 -0.26 30.94 9.09
C LEU A 217 -1.06 32.21 9.43
N ASN A 218 -1.69 32.83 8.44
CA ASN A 218 -2.54 34.03 8.66
C ASN A 218 -3.91 33.70 9.26
N MET A 219 -4.30 32.45 9.41
CA MET A 219 -5.58 32.07 10.02
C MET A 219 -5.57 32.07 11.56
N HIS A 220 -4.43 32.36 12.20
CA HIS A 220 -4.27 32.29 13.65
C HIS A 220 -3.62 33.53 14.31
N GLU A 221 -3.77 34.72 13.73
CA GLU A 221 -3.54 35.90 14.57
C GLU A 221 -4.72 36.02 15.58
N PRO A 222 -4.49 35.84 16.89
CA PRO A 222 -5.52 36.14 17.87
C PRO A 222 -5.84 37.63 17.75
N GLU A 223 -7.12 37.95 17.60
CA GLU A 223 -7.58 39.34 17.70
C GLU A 223 -6.97 39.96 18.95
N LYS A 224 -6.08 40.91 18.78
CA LYS A 224 -5.59 41.75 19.89
C LYS A 224 -6.80 42.45 20.48
N GLY A 225 -7.20 41.98 21.66
CA GLY A 225 -8.27 42.62 22.42
C GLY A 225 -8.05 44.10 22.47
N LYS A 226 -9.02 44.88 22.03
CA LYS A 226 -9.10 46.30 22.27
C LYS A 226 -9.29 46.48 23.78
N GLU A 227 -8.21 46.80 24.47
CA GLU A 227 -8.34 47.38 25.80
C GLU A 227 -9.07 48.73 25.66
N SER A 228 -10.23 48.78 26.28
CA SER A 228 -10.99 50.02 26.54
C SER A 228 -10.73 50.48 27.95
#